data_bf6425a66ae6925585843cb144aea30f
#
_entry.id   bf6425a66ae6925585843cb144aea30f
#
_cell.length_a   1.000
_cell.length_b   1.000
_cell.length_c   1.000
_cell.angle_alpha   90.00
_cell.angle_beta   90.00
_cell.angle_gamma   90.00
#
_symmetry.space_group_name_H-M   'P 1'
#
loop_
_entity.id
_entity.type
_entity.pdbx_description
1 polymer ?
#
loop_
_entity_poly.entity_id
_entity_poly.type
_entity_poly.pdbx_seq_one_letter_code
_entity_poly.pdbx_strand_id
1 'polypeptide(L)'
;MILMTLIAIIGIVACQKEPATTPNAVIEVETTELTFNDRGETKSLSYTIKNSLNGESLTASTEAEWVTIAVEADKLNITASGNYDDAERTAEVTLAYKGAENVTLTLSQGRITTEKPIEVELVDYDATTITISVLTADPTTTWVPMVTYKESWDYYKGNENDIFQADLEYFEYLADMNDISLSDFLSSIVGTGSEESIRITKLEPKTEYVVYVYGISLEGERTTDIIATHVKTEPPHEGDITFEFSVKEEDFILEYTVTPSHTGVDYFCGIMSEEELNSWKQTLGTDNLKTILQ
;
A
#
# COMPACT_ATOMS: atom_id res chain seq x y z
N MET A 1 35.86 -63.47 73.53
CA MET A 1 36.61 -63.14 72.29
C MET A 1 35.58 -62.85 71.17
N ILE A 2 35.28 -61.61 71.00
CA ILE A 2 34.20 -61.16 70.05
C ILE A 2 34.90 -60.72 68.76
N LEU A 3 34.61 -61.41 67.67
CA LEU A 3 35.18 -61.12 66.36
C LEU A 3 34.27 -60.08 65.67
N MET A 4 34.81 -58.88 65.50
CA MET A 4 34.13 -57.78 64.86
C MET A 4 34.43 -57.84 63.39
N THR A 5 33.41 -58.16 62.55
CA THR A 5 33.52 -58.18 61.07
C THR A 5 33.23 -56.79 60.52
N LEU A 6 34.27 -56.20 59.94
CA LEU A 6 34.15 -54.88 59.28
C LEU A 6 33.61 -55.05 57.85
N ILE A 7 32.41 -54.60 57.60
CA ILE A 7 31.81 -54.55 56.22
C ILE A 7 32.21 -53.23 55.61
N ALA A 8 33.08 -53.23 54.58
CA ALA A 8 33.41 -52.08 53.78
C ALA A 8 32.33 -51.90 52.73
N ILE A 9 31.51 -50.85 52.84
CA ILE A 9 30.57 -50.45 51.83
C ILE A 9 31.32 -49.58 50.76
N ILE A 10 31.56 -50.18 49.57
CA ILE A 10 32.11 -49.46 48.43
C ILE A 10 30.95 -48.70 47.82
N GLY A 11 30.85 -47.40 48.10
CA GLY A 11 29.91 -46.49 47.42
C GLY A 11 30.35 -46.27 45.97
N ILE A 12 29.59 -46.80 45.02
CA ILE A 12 29.72 -46.43 43.57
C ILE A 12 29.12 -45.08 43.44
N VAL A 13 29.95 -44.01 43.32
CA VAL A 13 29.49 -42.68 42.86
C VAL A 13 29.28 -42.81 41.38
N ALA A 14 28.03 -43.05 41.00
CA ALA A 14 27.60 -42.85 39.60
C ALA A 14 27.67 -41.35 39.30
N CYS A 15 28.66 -40.96 38.50
CA CYS A 15 28.74 -39.63 37.92
C CYS A 15 27.59 -39.52 36.95
N GLN A 16 26.44 -38.97 37.38
CA GLN A 16 25.37 -38.58 36.47
C GLN A 16 25.92 -37.42 35.66
N LYS A 17 26.23 -37.70 34.39
CA LYS A 17 26.46 -36.66 33.40
C LYS A 17 25.15 -35.90 33.26
N GLU A 18 25.10 -34.63 33.74
CA GLU A 18 23.97 -33.75 33.49
C GLU A 18 23.70 -33.76 31.98
N PRO A 19 22.42 -33.86 31.54
CA PRO A 19 22.12 -33.75 30.14
C PRO A 19 22.63 -32.39 29.67
N ALA A 20 23.47 -32.41 28.64
CA ALA A 20 23.98 -31.21 28.03
C ALA A 20 22.74 -30.41 27.56
N THR A 21 22.45 -29.30 28.24
CA THR A 21 21.41 -28.38 27.80
C THR A 21 21.85 -27.85 26.45
N THR A 22 21.11 -28.18 25.40
CA THR A 22 21.33 -27.61 24.08
C THR A 22 21.15 -26.09 24.23
N PRO A 23 22.15 -25.27 23.90
CA PRO A 23 22.01 -23.85 24.08
C PRO A 23 20.83 -23.35 23.21
N ASN A 24 20.02 -22.46 23.77
CA ASN A 24 18.90 -21.84 23.05
C ASN A 24 19.41 -21.13 21.79
N ALA A 25 18.59 -21.11 20.76
CA ALA A 25 18.85 -20.28 19.58
C ALA A 25 18.88 -18.80 20.00
N VAL A 26 19.64 -17.97 19.30
CA VAL A 26 19.71 -16.52 19.54
C VAL A 26 19.70 -15.79 18.22
N ILE A 27 18.80 -14.80 18.11
CA ILE A 27 18.75 -13.86 16.98
C ILE A 27 19.72 -12.72 17.29
N GLU A 28 20.67 -12.46 16.42
CA GLU A 28 21.57 -11.31 16.50
C GLU A 28 21.36 -10.41 15.27
N VAL A 29 21.20 -9.11 15.49
CA VAL A 29 21.08 -8.07 14.49
C VAL A 29 22.12 -6.97 14.76
N GLU A 30 22.50 -6.21 13.73
CA GLU A 30 23.46 -5.11 13.85
C GLU A 30 22.90 -3.95 14.68
N THR A 31 21.61 -3.67 14.54
CA THR A 31 20.89 -2.62 15.28
C THR A 31 19.43 -3.01 15.48
N THR A 32 18.83 -2.48 16.52
CA THR A 32 17.39 -2.59 16.78
C THR A 32 16.63 -1.30 16.47
N GLU A 33 17.31 -0.26 15.99
CA GLU A 33 16.70 1.02 15.64
C GLU A 33 17.06 1.39 14.20
N LEU A 34 16.05 1.73 13.40
CA LEU A 34 16.18 2.14 12.00
C LEU A 34 15.37 3.41 11.76
N THR A 35 16.02 4.46 11.25
CA THR A 35 15.35 5.68 10.80
C THR A 35 15.30 5.69 9.29
N PHE A 36 14.13 5.87 8.72
CA PHE A 36 13.88 5.91 7.27
C PHE A 36 13.80 7.35 6.77
N ASN A 37 14.14 7.51 5.48
CA ASN A 37 13.93 8.77 4.76
C ASN A 37 12.43 9.05 4.69
N ASP A 38 12.05 10.32 4.81
CA ASP A 38 10.67 10.79 4.77
C ASP A 38 9.92 10.41 3.47
N ARG A 39 10.62 10.38 2.31
CA ARG A 39 10.05 9.98 1.00
C ARG A 39 10.03 8.47 0.76
N GLY A 40 10.42 7.67 1.76
CA GLY A 40 10.49 6.22 1.66
C GLY A 40 11.82 5.71 1.10
N GLU A 41 12.22 4.55 1.56
CA GLU A 41 13.41 3.84 1.10
C GLU A 41 13.38 2.37 1.54
N THR A 42 14.29 1.59 0.98
CA THR A 42 14.55 0.21 1.44
C THR A 42 15.87 0.17 2.18
N LYS A 43 15.88 -0.38 3.40
CA LYS A 43 17.08 -0.66 4.18
C LYS A 43 17.29 -2.16 4.32
N SER A 44 18.54 -2.59 4.16
CA SER A 44 18.95 -3.98 4.43
C SER A 44 19.60 -4.06 5.79
N LEU A 45 19.14 -4.99 6.63
CA LEU A 45 19.67 -5.28 7.95
C LEU A 45 20.15 -6.73 8.00
N SER A 46 21.44 -6.93 8.25
CA SER A 46 22.02 -8.27 8.41
C SER A 46 21.62 -8.88 9.72
N TYR A 47 21.40 -10.20 9.72
CA TYR A 47 21.15 -10.96 10.93
C TYR A 47 21.91 -12.30 10.96
N THR A 48 22.07 -12.85 12.13
CA THR A 48 22.59 -14.21 12.32
C THR A 48 21.79 -14.96 13.37
N ILE A 49 21.66 -16.27 13.19
CA ILE A 49 21.04 -17.16 14.20
C ILE A 49 22.13 -18.04 14.81
N LYS A 50 22.50 -17.77 16.05
CA LYS A 50 23.36 -18.68 16.81
C LYS A 50 22.56 -19.91 17.25
N ASN A 51 23.20 -21.07 17.26
CA ASN A 51 22.61 -22.37 17.61
C ASN A 51 21.34 -22.65 16.78
N SER A 52 21.39 -22.36 15.47
CA SER A 52 20.26 -22.53 14.55
C SER A 52 19.79 -23.99 14.53
N LEU A 53 18.48 -24.16 14.34
CA LEU A 53 17.82 -25.48 14.25
C LEU A 53 17.61 -25.82 12.76
N ASN A 54 17.87 -27.09 12.42
CA ASN A 54 17.68 -27.56 11.04
C ASN A 54 16.21 -27.41 10.58
N GLY A 55 16.02 -26.80 9.42
CA GLY A 55 14.71 -26.65 8.80
C GLY A 55 13.88 -25.48 9.35
N GLU A 56 14.40 -24.71 10.31
CA GLU A 56 13.73 -23.52 10.82
C GLU A 56 14.27 -22.26 10.14
N SER A 57 13.39 -21.26 9.96
CA SER A 57 13.70 -19.98 9.34
C SER A 57 13.27 -18.83 10.23
N LEU A 58 13.94 -17.69 10.12
CA LEU A 58 13.51 -16.44 10.74
C LEU A 58 12.20 -15.98 10.09
N THR A 59 11.31 -15.46 10.91
CA THR A 59 10.12 -14.73 10.47
C THR A 59 10.18 -13.32 11.00
N ALA A 60 9.61 -12.38 10.24
CA ALA A 60 9.46 -10.99 10.64
C ALA A 60 8.03 -10.53 10.39
N SER A 61 7.46 -9.78 11.33
CA SER A 61 6.09 -9.27 11.23
C SER A 61 5.98 -7.86 11.80
N THR A 62 5.05 -7.09 11.26
CA THR A 62 4.67 -5.76 11.74
C THR A 62 3.19 -5.54 11.48
N GLU A 63 2.55 -4.67 12.26
CA GLU A 63 1.17 -4.21 12.03
C GLU A 63 1.11 -2.90 11.25
N ALA A 64 2.28 -2.30 10.95
CA ALA A 64 2.35 -1.03 10.25
C ALA A 64 2.18 -1.25 8.73
N GLU A 65 1.11 -0.74 8.15
CA GLU A 65 0.78 -0.86 6.73
C GLU A 65 1.81 -0.18 5.81
N TRP A 66 2.52 0.83 6.33
CA TRP A 66 3.56 1.56 5.61
C TRP A 66 4.92 0.83 5.54
N VAL A 67 5.03 -0.38 6.12
CA VAL A 67 6.26 -1.17 6.16
C VAL A 67 6.06 -2.51 5.49
N THR A 68 6.93 -2.83 4.54
CA THR A 68 7.01 -4.15 3.90
C THR A 68 8.34 -4.82 4.25
N ILE A 69 8.31 -6.12 4.56
CA ILE A 69 9.50 -6.86 4.98
C ILE A 69 9.70 -8.09 4.10
N ALA A 70 10.89 -8.20 3.52
CA ALA A 70 11.36 -9.42 2.85
C ALA A 70 12.49 -10.04 3.65
N VAL A 71 12.33 -11.32 4.07
CA VAL A 71 13.32 -12.08 4.81
C VAL A 71 14.12 -12.92 3.82
N GLU A 72 15.44 -12.70 3.77
CA GLU A 72 16.39 -13.49 3.00
C GLU A 72 17.25 -14.36 3.95
N ALA A 73 18.18 -15.13 3.42
CA ALA A 73 18.95 -16.11 4.22
C ALA A 73 19.80 -15.48 5.34
N ASP A 74 20.30 -14.27 5.15
CA ASP A 74 21.24 -13.57 6.03
C ASP A 74 20.91 -12.10 6.27
N LYS A 75 19.82 -11.60 5.67
CA LYS A 75 19.40 -10.20 5.79
C LYS A 75 17.89 -10.05 5.71
N LEU A 76 17.43 -8.93 6.24
CA LEU A 76 16.07 -8.41 6.10
C LEU A 76 16.14 -7.21 5.16
N ASN A 77 15.28 -7.16 4.15
CA ASN A 77 15.03 -5.93 3.40
C ASN A 77 13.72 -5.34 3.92
N ILE A 78 13.82 -4.18 4.55
CA ILE A 78 12.70 -3.46 5.15
C ILE A 78 12.47 -2.21 4.29
N THR A 79 11.29 -2.14 3.67
CA THR A 79 10.88 -1.01 2.83
C THR A 79 9.83 -0.20 3.56
N ALA A 80 10.06 1.09 3.70
CA ALA A 80 9.09 2.07 4.17
C ALA A 80 8.56 2.88 2.98
N SER A 81 7.24 3.10 2.89
CA SER A 81 6.65 4.07 1.96
C SER A 81 6.92 5.51 2.41
N GLY A 82 6.61 6.51 1.58
CA GLY A 82 6.70 7.93 1.96
C GLY A 82 5.73 8.26 3.11
N ASN A 83 6.12 9.17 4.00
CA ASN A 83 5.27 9.61 5.10
C ASN A 83 4.57 10.93 4.76
N TYR A 84 3.38 10.83 4.21
CA TYR A 84 2.52 11.97 3.86
C TYR A 84 1.64 12.42 5.03
N ASP A 85 1.72 11.75 6.18
CA ASP A 85 1.00 12.15 7.39
C ASP A 85 1.55 13.46 7.97
N ASP A 86 0.76 14.11 8.81
CA ASP A 86 1.12 15.40 9.43
C ASP A 86 2.20 15.30 10.53
N ALA A 87 2.58 14.07 10.91
CA ALA A 87 3.50 13.81 12.01
C ALA A 87 4.56 12.76 11.65
N GLU A 88 5.62 12.73 12.42
CA GLU A 88 6.55 11.60 12.47
C GLU A 88 5.80 10.33 12.88
N ARG A 89 6.17 9.20 12.27
CA ARG A 89 5.59 7.89 12.58
C ARG A 89 6.64 6.89 13.02
N THR A 90 6.20 5.95 13.85
CA THR A 90 7.04 4.86 14.36
C THR A 90 6.33 3.52 14.17
N ALA A 91 7.10 2.46 14.06
CA ALA A 91 6.58 1.09 13.99
C ALA A 91 7.51 0.11 14.70
N GLU A 92 6.95 -1.01 15.13
CA GLU A 92 7.71 -2.13 15.64
C GLU A 92 7.70 -3.29 14.64
N VAL A 93 8.85 -3.92 14.47
CA VAL A 93 8.99 -5.17 13.72
C VAL A 93 9.45 -6.24 14.67
N THR A 94 8.69 -7.32 14.80
CA THR A 94 9.03 -8.47 15.62
C THR A 94 9.73 -9.52 14.77
N LEU A 95 10.96 -9.86 15.14
CA LEU A 95 11.71 -10.97 14.60
C LEU A 95 11.51 -12.19 15.49
N ALA A 96 11.09 -13.31 14.94
CA ALA A 96 10.85 -14.55 15.67
C ALA A 96 11.58 -15.73 15.02
N TYR A 97 12.20 -16.55 15.86
CA TYR A 97 12.85 -17.79 15.45
C TYR A 97 12.59 -18.86 16.51
N LYS A 98 12.31 -20.09 16.09
CA LYS A 98 12.01 -21.19 16.99
C LYS A 98 13.14 -21.46 17.96
N GLY A 99 12.84 -21.41 19.27
CA GLY A 99 13.79 -21.64 20.35
C GLY A 99 14.67 -20.43 20.70
N ALA A 100 14.42 -19.27 20.12
CA ALA A 100 15.00 -17.98 20.47
C ALA A 100 13.97 -17.06 21.14
N GLU A 101 14.45 -16.09 21.91
CA GLU A 101 13.65 -14.94 22.33
C GLU A 101 13.43 -14.03 21.11
N ASN A 102 12.25 -13.43 21.02
CA ASN A 102 11.94 -12.48 19.95
C ASN A 102 12.81 -11.23 20.08
N VAL A 103 13.20 -10.66 18.94
CA VAL A 103 13.88 -9.37 18.87
C VAL A 103 12.91 -8.36 18.24
N THR A 104 12.74 -7.20 18.87
CA THR A 104 11.94 -6.09 18.36
C THR A 104 12.86 -5.04 17.75
N LEU A 105 12.56 -4.67 16.50
CA LEU A 105 13.17 -3.51 15.85
C LEU A 105 12.21 -2.34 15.98
N THR A 106 12.73 -1.16 16.30
CA THR A 106 11.99 0.10 16.29
C THR A 106 12.34 0.87 15.02
N LEU A 107 11.31 1.20 14.24
CA LEU A 107 11.42 1.99 13.03
C LEU A 107 10.92 3.40 13.30
N SER A 108 11.56 4.41 12.72
CA SER A 108 11.10 5.80 12.77
C SER A 108 11.20 6.44 11.38
N GLN A 109 10.26 7.34 11.08
CA GLN A 109 10.26 8.08 9.81
C GLN A 109 9.64 9.46 10.03
N GLY A 110 10.38 10.52 9.70
CA GLY A 110 9.89 11.89 9.70
C GLY A 110 8.79 12.07 8.65
N ARG A 111 7.97 13.10 8.78
CA ARG A 111 7.01 13.49 7.75
C ARG A 111 7.71 14.15 6.56
N ILE A 112 7.18 13.98 5.36
CA ILE A 112 7.59 14.76 4.20
C ILE A 112 7.21 16.23 4.43
N THR A 113 8.12 17.13 4.03
CA THR A 113 7.88 18.57 4.12
C THR A 113 8.19 19.24 2.78
N THR A 114 7.45 20.29 2.48
CA THR A 114 7.70 21.21 1.36
C THR A 114 7.53 22.66 1.83
N GLU A 115 8.26 23.58 1.21
CA GLU A 115 8.06 25.02 1.42
C GLU A 115 7.05 25.61 0.41
N LYS A 116 6.64 24.84 -0.60
CA LYS A 116 5.65 25.26 -1.58
C LYS A 116 4.24 25.07 -1.01
N PRO A 117 3.31 26.00 -1.27
CA PRO A 117 1.92 25.82 -0.85
C PRO A 117 1.35 24.46 -1.27
N ILE A 118 1.59 24.05 -2.52
CA ILE A 118 1.28 22.72 -3.07
C ILE A 118 2.44 22.29 -3.96
N GLU A 119 2.78 21.00 -3.91
CA GLU A 119 3.69 20.31 -4.82
C GLU A 119 3.00 19.04 -5.34
N VAL A 120 3.09 18.75 -6.63
CA VAL A 120 2.46 17.60 -7.28
C VAL A 120 3.53 16.78 -7.97
N GLU A 121 3.55 15.48 -7.71
CA GLU A 121 4.45 14.53 -8.38
C GLU A 121 3.62 13.48 -9.12
N LEU A 122 4.06 13.14 -10.34
CA LEU A 122 3.53 11.99 -11.07
C LEU A 122 4.14 10.72 -10.47
N VAL A 123 3.28 9.87 -9.88
CA VAL A 123 3.71 8.63 -9.23
C VAL A 123 3.77 7.48 -10.22
N ASP A 124 2.69 7.30 -11.00
CA ASP A 124 2.56 6.20 -11.96
C ASP A 124 1.48 6.52 -13.00
N TYR A 125 1.51 5.83 -14.13
CA TYR A 125 0.43 5.88 -15.12
C TYR A 125 0.43 4.62 -15.99
N ASP A 126 -0.75 4.29 -16.50
CA ASP A 126 -0.94 3.18 -17.44
C ASP A 126 -1.84 3.62 -18.62
N ALA A 127 -2.50 2.66 -19.27
CA ALA A 127 -3.38 2.93 -20.42
C ALA A 127 -4.64 3.73 -20.06
N THR A 128 -5.13 3.64 -18.82
CA THR A 128 -6.43 4.17 -18.42
C THR A 128 -6.41 4.90 -17.06
N THR A 129 -5.25 4.95 -16.43
CA THR A 129 -5.07 5.52 -15.10
C THR A 129 -3.84 6.43 -15.05
N ILE A 130 -3.94 7.52 -14.32
CA ILE A 130 -2.80 8.36 -13.89
C ILE A 130 -2.87 8.46 -12.37
N THR A 131 -1.74 8.25 -11.70
CA THR A 131 -1.61 8.38 -10.25
C THR A 131 -0.65 9.53 -9.94
N ILE A 132 -1.09 10.45 -9.11
CA ILE A 132 -0.29 11.57 -8.62
C ILE A 132 -0.21 11.54 -7.10
N SER A 133 0.80 12.19 -6.53
CA SER A 133 0.81 12.60 -5.12
C SER A 133 0.69 14.12 -5.01
N VAL A 134 0.08 14.57 -3.94
CA VAL A 134 0.00 15.99 -3.57
C VAL A 134 0.65 16.19 -2.22
N LEU A 135 1.54 17.17 -2.14
CA LEU A 135 2.24 17.55 -0.93
C LEU A 135 1.91 19.00 -0.61
N THR A 136 1.53 19.29 0.63
CA THR A 136 1.19 20.65 1.07
C THR A 136 2.08 21.09 2.23
N ALA A 137 2.44 22.37 2.24
CA ALA A 137 3.19 22.97 3.36
C ALA A 137 2.32 23.07 4.63
N ASP A 138 1.04 23.36 4.46
CA ASP A 138 0.03 23.45 5.53
C ASP A 138 -0.96 22.29 5.41
N PRO A 139 -1.10 21.44 6.45
CA PRO A 139 -2.00 20.28 6.42
C PRO A 139 -3.48 20.65 6.32
N THR A 140 -3.84 21.91 6.50
CA THR A 140 -5.23 22.39 6.33
C THR A 140 -5.52 22.91 4.93
N THR A 141 -4.53 22.95 4.02
CA THR A 141 -4.73 23.39 2.65
C THR A 141 -5.69 22.47 1.93
N THR A 142 -6.79 23.03 1.43
CA THR A 142 -7.74 22.33 0.55
C THR A 142 -7.36 22.52 -0.90
N TRP A 143 -7.50 21.48 -1.69
CA TRP A 143 -7.14 21.46 -3.12
C TRP A 143 -8.04 20.52 -3.91
N VAL A 144 -8.04 20.69 -5.23
CA VAL A 144 -8.78 19.84 -6.15
C VAL A 144 -7.86 19.30 -7.25
N PRO A 145 -7.89 17.99 -7.57
CA PRO A 145 -7.19 17.42 -8.71
C PRO A 145 -8.12 17.44 -9.91
N MET A 146 -7.63 17.95 -11.03
CA MET A 146 -8.35 18.04 -12.28
C MET A 146 -7.58 17.31 -13.38
N VAL A 147 -8.30 16.81 -14.38
CA VAL A 147 -7.72 16.25 -15.61
C VAL A 147 -8.48 16.76 -16.82
N THR A 148 -7.73 17.09 -17.85
CA THR A 148 -8.32 17.52 -19.14
C THR A 148 -7.47 17.00 -20.29
N TYR A 149 -8.04 16.93 -21.49
CA TYR A 149 -7.28 16.69 -22.71
C TYR A 149 -6.28 17.83 -22.94
N LYS A 150 -5.08 17.46 -23.41
CA LYS A 150 -4.06 18.48 -23.74
C LYS A 150 -4.57 19.54 -24.71
N GLU A 151 -5.40 19.17 -25.68
CA GLU A 151 -5.97 20.12 -26.65
C GLU A 151 -6.87 21.15 -25.96
N SER A 152 -7.69 20.74 -24.99
CA SER A 152 -8.53 21.63 -24.20
C SER A 152 -7.69 22.55 -23.30
N TRP A 153 -6.63 22.05 -22.72
CA TRP A 153 -5.67 22.84 -21.94
C TRP A 153 -5.00 23.91 -22.80
N ASP A 154 -4.52 23.53 -23.98
CA ASP A 154 -3.81 24.45 -24.91
C ASP A 154 -4.72 25.58 -25.41
N TYR A 155 -6.06 25.39 -25.41
CA TYR A 155 -7.01 26.43 -25.73
C TYR A 155 -6.89 27.67 -24.83
N TYR A 156 -6.62 27.48 -23.56
CA TYR A 156 -6.44 28.54 -22.56
C TYR A 156 -5.08 29.23 -22.63
N LYS A 157 -4.11 28.71 -23.41
CA LYS A 157 -2.77 29.29 -23.65
C LYS A 157 -2.00 29.63 -22.36
N GLY A 158 -2.23 28.85 -21.30
CA GLY A 158 -1.58 29.05 -20.00
C GLY A 158 -2.20 30.16 -19.15
N ASN A 159 -3.38 30.67 -19.51
CA ASN A 159 -4.11 31.61 -18.66
C ASN A 159 -4.80 30.86 -17.50
N GLU A 160 -4.14 30.82 -16.36
CA GLU A 160 -4.65 30.13 -15.18
C GLU A 160 -5.99 30.67 -14.69
N ASN A 161 -6.26 31.95 -14.85
CA ASN A 161 -7.54 32.54 -14.43
C ASN A 161 -8.69 32.02 -15.30
N ASP A 162 -8.48 31.90 -16.61
CA ASP A 162 -9.52 31.38 -17.52
C ASP A 162 -9.76 29.88 -17.26
N ILE A 163 -8.71 29.12 -16.96
CA ILE A 163 -8.82 27.70 -16.56
C ILE A 163 -9.65 27.58 -15.28
N PHE A 164 -9.27 28.33 -14.25
CA PHE A 164 -9.97 28.30 -12.96
C PHE A 164 -11.43 28.74 -13.08
N GLN A 165 -11.73 29.77 -13.87
CA GLN A 165 -13.11 30.21 -14.08
C GLN A 165 -13.95 29.14 -14.79
N ALA A 166 -13.39 28.44 -15.78
CA ALA A 166 -14.07 27.34 -16.44
C ALA A 166 -14.38 26.17 -15.50
N ASP A 167 -13.42 25.83 -14.61
CA ASP A 167 -13.62 24.81 -13.59
C ASP A 167 -14.69 25.23 -12.57
N LEU A 168 -14.67 26.49 -12.11
CA LEU A 168 -15.64 27.01 -11.16
C LEU A 168 -17.06 27.00 -11.74
N GLU A 169 -17.24 27.46 -12.99
CA GLU A 169 -18.52 27.37 -13.70
C GLU A 169 -19.02 25.93 -13.81
N TYR A 170 -18.12 24.98 -14.02
CA TYR A 170 -18.44 23.55 -14.06
C TYR A 170 -18.86 23.01 -12.68
N PHE A 171 -18.20 23.43 -11.60
CA PHE A 171 -18.57 23.04 -10.24
C PHE A 171 -19.93 23.63 -9.84
N GLU A 172 -20.18 24.89 -10.16
CA GLU A 172 -21.49 25.53 -9.95
C GLU A 172 -22.59 24.77 -10.70
N TYR A 173 -22.35 24.42 -11.96
CA TYR A 173 -23.29 23.62 -12.76
C TYR A 173 -23.57 22.25 -12.12
N LEU A 174 -22.54 21.57 -11.62
CA LEU A 174 -22.72 20.27 -10.94
C LEU A 174 -23.44 20.41 -9.61
N ALA A 175 -23.17 21.45 -8.83
CA ALA A 175 -23.90 21.76 -7.60
C ALA A 175 -25.38 22.00 -7.87
N ASP A 176 -25.71 22.81 -8.86
CA ASP A 176 -27.09 23.08 -9.28
C ASP A 176 -27.80 21.80 -9.75
N MET A 177 -27.14 20.95 -10.53
CA MET A 177 -27.70 19.67 -10.98
C MET A 177 -28.04 18.72 -9.83
N ASN A 178 -27.31 18.80 -8.72
CA ASN A 178 -27.52 17.96 -7.53
C ASN A 178 -28.38 18.65 -6.46
N ASP A 179 -28.88 19.85 -6.71
CA ASP A 179 -29.69 20.65 -5.78
C ASP A 179 -28.98 20.90 -4.43
N ILE A 180 -27.66 21.18 -4.49
CA ILE A 180 -26.82 21.49 -3.33
C ILE A 180 -26.07 22.81 -3.53
N SER A 181 -25.56 23.39 -2.44
CA SER A 181 -24.70 24.59 -2.54
C SER A 181 -23.35 24.30 -3.17
N LEU A 182 -22.69 25.30 -3.77
CA LEU A 182 -21.31 25.17 -4.24
C LEU A 182 -20.36 24.70 -3.10
N SER A 183 -20.53 25.23 -1.89
CA SER A 183 -19.73 24.85 -0.73
C SER A 183 -19.91 23.38 -0.35
N ASP A 184 -21.14 22.84 -0.38
CA ASP A 184 -21.39 21.42 -0.13
C ASP A 184 -20.78 20.55 -1.23
N PHE A 185 -20.91 20.98 -2.49
CA PHE A 185 -20.30 20.30 -3.62
C PHE A 185 -18.77 20.26 -3.48
N LEU A 186 -18.14 21.41 -3.25
CA LEU A 186 -16.68 21.49 -3.06
C LEU A 186 -16.21 20.65 -1.87
N SER A 187 -16.92 20.66 -0.75
CA SER A 187 -16.57 19.83 0.39
C SER A 187 -16.54 18.32 0.11
N SER A 188 -17.25 17.89 -0.95
CA SER A 188 -17.29 16.48 -1.37
C SER A 188 -16.18 16.06 -2.33
N ILE A 189 -15.47 17.01 -2.94
CA ILE A 189 -14.46 16.74 -3.98
C ILE A 189 -13.05 17.21 -3.63
N VAL A 190 -12.90 18.13 -2.67
CA VAL A 190 -11.57 18.64 -2.27
C VAL A 190 -10.80 17.61 -1.44
N GLY A 191 -9.52 17.47 -1.74
CA GLY A 191 -8.54 16.88 -0.82
C GLY A 191 -8.09 17.90 0.22
N THR A 192 -7.53 17.43 1.32
CA THR A 192 -6.99 18.28 2.39
C THR A 192 -5.64 17.75 2.85
N GLY A 193 -4.65 18.62 3.00
CA GLY A 193 -3.30 18.23 3.39
C GLY A 193 -2.55 17.44 2.32
N SER A 194 -1.56 16.67 2.72
CA SER A 194 -0.75 15.85 1.81
C SER A 194 -1.40 14.50 1.56
N GLU A 195 -1.28 13.97 0.32
CA GLU A 195 -1.84 12.68 -0.07
C GLU A 195 -0.88 11.94 -1.01
N GLU A 196 -0.56 10.69 -0.68
CA GLU A 196 0.43 9.87 -1.38
C GLU A 196 -0.04 9.39 -2.76
N SER A 197 -1.34 9.07 -2.90
CA SER A 197 -1.81 8.35 -4.08
C SER A 197 -3.24 8.74 -4.46
N ILE A 198 -3.34 9.64 -5.42
CA ILE A 198 -4.61 10.07 -6.01
C ILE A 198 -4.71 9.43 -7.39
N ARG A 199 -5.69 8.53 -7.56
CA ARG A 199 -5.88 7.80 -8.82
C ARG A 199 -6.96 8.45 -9.66
N ILE A 200 -6.58 8.90 -10.85
CA ILE A 200 -7.45 9.42 -11.90
C ILE A 200 -7.67 8.28 -12.89
N THR A 201 -8.88 7.78 -12.99
CA THR A 201 -9.22 6.56 -13.75
C THR A 201 -10.15 6.86 -14.93
N LYS A 202 -10.44 5.84 -15.76
CA LYS A 202 -11.33 5.93 -16.94
C LYS A 202 -10.80 6.86 -18.02
N LEU A 203 -9.50 6.94 -18.15
CA LEU A 203 -8.83 7.68 -19.21
C LEU A 203 -8.78 6.85 -20.51
N GLU A 204 -8.64 7.53 -21.63
CA GLU A 204 -8.46 6.88 -22.92
C GLU A 204 -6.99 6.50 -23.14
N PRO A 205 -6.70 5.29 -23.68
CA PRO A 205 -5.33 4.91 -24.01
C PRO A 205 -4.73 5.78 -25.13
N LYS A 206 -3.37 5.89 -25.14
CA LYS A 206 -2.59 6.65 -26.13
C LYS A 206 -2.97 8.14 -26.24
N THR A 207 -3.57 8.69 -25.20
CA THR A 207 -4.14 10.02 -25.19
C THR A 207 -3.31 10.98 -24.34
N GLU A 208 -3.13 12.21 -24.82
CA GLU A 208 -2.39 13.25 -24.11
C GLU A 208 -3.33 14.00 -23.16
N TYR A 209 -3.02 13.96 -21.87
CA TYR A 209 -3.72 14.62 -20.80
C TYR A 209 -2.85 15.68 -20.12
N VAL A 210 -3.51 16.63 -19.49
CA VAL A 210 -2.92 17.49 -18.47
C VAL A 210 -3.65 17.22 -17.16
N VAL A 211 -2.90 16.75 -16.18
CA VAL A 211 -3.36 16.66 -14.78
C VAL A 211 -2.90 17.91 -14.07
N TYR A 212 -3.79 18.58 -13.40
CA TYR A 212 -3.44 19.79 -12.67
C TYR A 212 -4.16 19.86 -11.32
N VAL A 213 -3.52 20.55 -10.38
CA VAL A 213 -3.98 20.72 -9.01
C VAL A 213 -3.85 22.18 -8.61
N TYR A 214 -4.80 22.69 -7.90
CA TYR A 214 -4.74 24.01 -7.28
C TYR A 214 -5.51 24.05 -5.96
N GLY A 215 -5.09 24.94 -5.07
CA GLY A 215 -5.81 25.21 -3.84
C GLY A 215 -7.10 25.97 -4.11
N ILE A 216 -8.16 25.55 -3.43
CA ILE A 216 -9.49 26.18 -3.51
C ILE A 216 -10.15 26.20 -2.13
N SER A 217 -10.78 27.33 -1.79
CA SER A 217 -11.59 27.42 -0.57
C SER A 217 -13.01 26.87 -0.82
N LEU A 218 -13.74 26.56 0.25
CA LEU A 218 -15.14 26.11 0.14
C LEU A 218 -16.09 27.21 -0.35
N GLU A 219 -15.64 28.46 -0.39
CA GLU A 219 -16.35 29.61 -0.98
C GLU A 219 -16.10 29.74 -2.49
N GLY A 220 -15.25 28.88 -3.08
CA GLY A 220 -14.94 28.88 -4.50
C GLY A 220 -13.84 29.89 -4.87
N GLU A 221 -12.96 30.26 -3.95
CA GLU A 221 -11.82 31.12 -4.23
C GLU A 221 -10.54 30.31 -4.46
N ARG A 222 -9.78 30.60 -5.52
CA ARG A 222 -8.47 29.97 -5.74
C ARG A 222 -7.45 30.50 -4.74
N THR A 223 -6.78 29.59 -4.04
CA THR A 223 -5.84 29.94 -2.95
C THR A 223 -4.37 29.75 -3.33
N THR A 224 -4.06 29.03 -4.42
CA THR A 224 -2.69 28.83 -4.93
C THR A 224 -2.61 28.98 -6.44
N ASP A 225 -1.39 28.98 -6.99
CA ASP A 225 -1.17 28.82 -8.43
C ASP A 225 -1.60 27.40 -8.88
N ILE A 226 -1.85 27.24 -10.19
CA ILE A 226 -2.16 25.96 -10.80
C ILE A 226 -0.86 25.20 -11.08
N ILE A 227 -0.74 23.97 -10.59
CA ILE A 227 0.40 23.10 -10.85
C ILE A 227 -0.03 22.02 -11.81
N ALA A 228 0.56 21.98 -13.00
CA ALA A 228 0.16 21.11 -14.10
C ALA A 228 1.27 20.14 -14.51
N THR A 229 0.89 18.90 -14.81
CA THR A 229 1.74 17.85 -15.34
C THR A 229 1.14 17.27 -16.61
N HIS A 230 1.94 17.17 -17.68
CA HIS A 230 1.54 16.57 -18.94
C HIS A 230 1.85 15.09 -18.95
N VAL A 231 0.86 14.27 -19.25
CA VAL A 231 0.99 12.81 -19.26
C VAL A 231 0.36 12.27 -20.54
N LYS A 232 1.03 11.32 -21.18
CA LYS A 232 0.43 10.53 -22.26
C LYS A 232 0.21 9.12 -21.75
N THR A 233 -1.05 8.69 -21.72
CA THR A 233 -1.42 7.33 -21.32
C THR A 233 -0.79 6.30 -22.25
N GLU A 234 -0.51 5.13 -21.69
CA GLU A 234 0.09 4.02 -22.43
C GLU A 234 -0.86 3.45 -23.49
N PRO A 235 -0.34 2.67 -24.45
CA PRO A 235 -1.17 1.85 -25.31
C PRO A 235 -1.98 0.84 -24.48
N PRO A 236 -3.18 0.42 -24.94
CA PRO A 236 -3.86 -0.69 -24.30
C PRO A 236 -2.99 -1.95 -24.36
N HIS A 237 -3.09 -2.78 -23.36
CA HIS A 237 -2.36 -4.04 -23.34
C HIS A 237 -2.79 -4.93 -24.52
N GLU A 238 -1.82 -5.38 -25.30
CA GLU A 238 -2.04 -6.33 -26.41
C GLU A 238 -1.57 -7.72 -25.96
N GLY A 239 -2.50 -8.61 -25.63
CA GLY A 239 -2.18 -9.98 -25.22
C GLY A 239 -3.26 -10.60 -24.35
N ASP A 240 -3.03 -11.87 -24.00
CA ASP A 240 -3.92 -12.58 -23.09
C ASP A 240 -3.77 -12.02 -21.66
N ILE A 241 -4.88 -11.65 -21.07
CA ILE A 241 -4.94 -11.22 -19.68
C ILE A 241 -5.32 -12.43 -18.84
N THR A 242 -4.53 -12.71 -17.84
CA THR A 242 -4.81 -13.73 -16.83
C THR A 242 -5.22 -13.08 -15.52
N PHE A 243 -6.00 -13.80 -14.72
CA PHE A 243 -6.48 -13.33 -13.44
C PHE A 243 -6.07 -14.31 -12.36
N GLU A 244 -5.54 -13.78 -11.27
CA GLU A 244 -5.37 -14.53 -10.03
C GLU A 244 -6.56 -14.25 -9.12
N PHE A 245 -7.05 -15.31 -8.46
CA PHE A 245 -8.18 -15.23 -7.55
C PHE A 245 -7.73 -15.68 -6.17
N SER A 246 -8.05 -14.89 -5.16
CA SER A 246 -7.98 -15.31 -3.77
C SER A 246 -9.33 -15.12 -3.09
N VAL A 247 -9.67 -16.04 -2.20
CA VAL A 247 -10.92 -16.01 -1.43
C VAL A 247 -10.58 -16.17 0.04
N LYS A 248 -11.12 -15.27 0.86
CA LYS A 248 -11.04 -15.33 2.31
C LYS A 248 -12.46 -15.38 2.87
N GLU A 249 -12.70 -16.32 3.76
CA GLU A 249 -13.97 -16.44 4.49
C GLU A 249 -13.71 -16.11 5.95
N GLU A 250 -14.46 -15.12 6.48
CA GLU A 250 -14.37 -14.71 7.88
C GLU A 250 -15.78 -14.31 8.35
N ASP A 251 -16.26 -14.92 9.44
CA ASP A 251 -17.50 -14.58 10.12
C ASP A 251 -18.74 -14.40 9.20
N PHE A 252 -18.96 -15.30 8.24
CA PHE A 252 -20.05 -15.25 7.24
C PHE A 252 -19.89 -14.18 6.15
N ILE A 253 -18.72 -13.52 6.08
CA ILE A 253 -18.34 -12.62 5.00
C ILE A 253 -17.41 -13.37 4.07
N LEU A 254 -17.71 -13.32 2.77
CA LEU A 254 -16.84 -13.82 1.71
C LEU A 254 -16.15 -12.64 1.05
N GLU A 255 -14.86 -12.49 1.32
CA GLU A 255 -13.99 -11.54 0.65
C GLU A 255 -13.27 -12.23 -0.50
N TYR A 256 -13.37 -11.69 -1.71
CA TYR A 256 -12.62 -12.19 -2.85
C TYR A 256 -11.82 -11.09 -3.49
N THR A 257 -10.60 -11.42 -3.85
CA THR A 257 -9.67 -10.51 -4.54
C THR A 257 -9.40 -11.06 -5.93
N VAL A 258 -9.50 -10.20 -6.94
CA VAL A 258 -9.16 -10.51 -8.33
C VAL A 258 -8.02 -9.61 -8.75
N THR A 259 -6.90 -10.23 -9.13
CA THR A 259 -5.71 -9.50 -9.58
C THR A 259 -5.47 -9.80 -11.05
N PRO A 260 -5.68 -8.85 -11.97
CA PRO A 260 -5.33 -9.04 -13.36
C PRO A 260 -3.79 -9.02 -13.54
N SER A 261 -3.30 -9.76 -14.55
CA SER A 261 -1.86 -9.77 -14.90
C SER A 261 -1.34 -8.44 -15.43
N HIS A 262 -2.24 -7.51 -15.79
CA HIS A 262 -1.93 -6.17 -16.29
C HIS A 262 -2.92 -5.15 -15.76
N THR A 263 -2.43 -3.96 -15.44
CA THR A 263 -3.23 -2.79 -15.09
C THR A 263 -3.82 -2.14 -16.35
N GLY A 264 -4.77 -1.23 -16.19
CA GLY A 264 -5.36 -0.50 -17.32
C GLY A 264 -6.27 -1.34 -18.21
N VAL A 265 -6.84 -2.42 -17.69
CA VAL A 265 -7.82 -3.27 -18.39
C VAL A 265 -9.13 -3.28 -17.62
N ASP A 266 -10.22 -3.05 -18.34
CA ASP A 266 -11.54 -3.19 -17.77
C ASP A 266 -11.94 -4.68 -17.72
N TYR A 267 -12.42 -5.11 -16.56
CA TYR A 267 -12.94 -6.46 -16.41
C TYR A 267 -14.20 -6.47 -15.53
N PHE A 268 -15.03 -7.46 -15.76
CA PHE A 268 -16.19 -7.74 -14.93
C PHE A 268 -15.88 -8.90 -13.98
N CYS A 269 -16.22 -8.72 -12.72
CA CYS A 269 -16.14 -9.76 -11.72
C CYS A 269 -17.48 -9.86 -10.99
N GLY A 270 -17.95 -11.08 -10.76
CA GLY A 270 -19.20 -11.33 -10.07
C GLY A 270 -19.20 -12.68 -9.36
N ILE A 271 -20.08 -12.83 -8.39
CA ILE A 271 -20.35 -14.06 -7.69
C ILE A 271 -21.79 -14.47 -7.98
N MET A 272 -22.00 -15.72 -8.30
CA MET A 272 -23.32 -16.32 -8.40
C MET A 272 -23.30 -17.72 -7.78
N SER A 273 -24.44 -18.19 -7.34
CA SER A 273 -24.57 -19.56 -6.85
C SER A 273 -24.46 -20.57 -7.99
N GLU A 274 -24.05 -21.80 -7.67
CA GLU A 274 -24.01 -22.91 -8.64
C GLU A 274 -25.40 -23.18 -9.23
N GLU A 275 -26.45 -23.01 -8.45
CA GLU A 275 -27.84 -23.17 -8.89
C GLU A 275 -28.21 -22.10 -9.94
N GLU A 276 -27.86 -20.84 -9.72
CA GLU A 276 -28.06 -19.76 -10.69
C GLU A 276 -27.28 -20.03 -11.99
N LEU A 277 -26.01 -20.40 -11.88
CA LEU A 277 -25.17 -20.70 -13.04
C LEU A 277 -25.79 -21.88 -13.86
N ASN A 278 -26.24 -22.94 -13.20
CA ASN A 278 -26.86 -24.07 -13.87
C ASN A 278 -28.20 -23.70 -14.52
N SER A 279 -28.99 -22.84 -13.90
CA SER A 279 -30.21 -22.27 -14.48
C SER A 279 -29.94 -21.48 -15.76
N TRP A 280 -28.91 -20.64 -15.76
CA TRP A 280 -28.48 -19.87 -16.94
C TRP A 280 -27.98 -20.80 -18.06
N LYS A 281 -27.17 -21.80 -17.75
CA LYS A 281 -26.67 -22.80 -18.69
C LYS A 281 -27.85 -23.54 -19.38
N GLN A 282 -28.85 -23.93 -18.60
CA GLN A 282 -30.04 -24.59 -19.12
C GLN A 282 -30.86 -23.66 -20.00
N THR A 283 -31.06 -22.40 -19.58
CA THR A 283 -31.87 -21.43 -20.31
C THR A 283 -31.24 -21.05 -21.66
N LEU A 284 -29.92 -20.89 -21.70
CA LEU A 284 -29.18 -20.49 -22.88
C LEU A 284 -28.69 -21.68 -23.72
N GLY A 285 -28.81 -22.90 -23.20
CA GLY A 285 -28.39 -24.13 -23.89
C GLY A 285 -26.89 -24.21 -24.16
N THR A 286 -26.07 -23.59 -23.29
CA THR A 286 -24.61 -23.51 -23.45
C THR A 286 -23.88 -23.58 -22.13
N ASP A 287 -22.70 -24.19 -22.14
CA ASP A 287 -21.73 -24.15 -21.05
C ASP A 287 -20.67 -23.04 -21.22
N ASN A 288 -20.76 -22.27 -22.29
CA ASN A 288 -19.83 -21.21 -22.57
C ASN A 288 -20.12 -19.99 -21.66
N LEU A 289 -19.26 -19.78 -20.65
CA LEU A 289 -19.40 -18.69 -19.69
C LEU A 289 -19.43 -17.30 -20.36
N LYS A 290 -18.69 -17.10 -21.46
CA LYS A 290 -18.72 -15.83 -22.19
C LYS A 290 -20.11 -15.51 -22.74
N THR A 291 -20.83 -16.52 -23.24
CA THR A 291 -22.21 -16.36 -23.72
C THR A 291 -23.21 -16.15 -22.58
N ILE A 292 -22.93 -16.73 -21.41
CA ILE A 292 -23.78 -16.55 -20.22
C ILE A 292 -23.65 -15.15 -19.61
N LEU A 293 -22.48 -14.51 -19.74
CA LEU A 293 -22.17 -13.21 -19.13
C LEU A 293 -22.37 -12.01 -20.08
N GLN A 294 -22.73 -12.22 -21.33
CA GLN A 294 -23.12 -11.20 -22.30
C GLN A 294 -24.62 -10.90 -22.23
#